data_8fe534a79fcd9eff65e147c35b6a8f97
#
_entry.id   8fe534a79fcd9eff65e147c35b6a8f97
#
_cell.length_a   1.000
_cell.length_b   1.000
_cell.length_c   1.000
_cell.angle_alpha   90.00
_cell.angle_beta   90.00
_cell.angle_gamma   90.00
#
_symmetry.space_group_name_H-M   'P 1'
#
loop_
_entity.id
_entity.type
_entity.pdbx_description
1 polymer ?
#
loop_
_entity_poly.entity_id
_entity_poly.type
_entity_poly.pdbx_seq_one_letter_code
_entity_poly.pdbx_strand_id
1 'polypeptide(L)'
;MNMKRLSFIVLLFFLLSCEQTPQLSDYERLGLEEITIDELQDGYRNEDFTIREVTAAYLERINEIDKNGPSLNSLLAVNSQAMEIAAELDRELQEGSSRGILHGVPIILKDNIDTVDMPTIAGSRFMEGSIPQRDAYIVERLREKGAIIIAKANLSEWANFHSSFSSSGWSSLGGQVKNPFELSRNPCGSSAGSGSAVSANLATLAIGTETNGSIVWPSGANGVVGIKPTVGLWSRGGIIPISYTTDSDGPMVRTVRDAAILLGELAGADERDAKTDEAVGHV
;
A
#
# COMPACT_ATOMS: atom_id res chain seq x y z
N MET A 1 3.49 86.59 -15.99
CA MET A 1 2.83 85.40 -16.54
C MET A 1 3.61 84.16 -16.08
N ASN A 2 3.19 83.57 -14.93
CA ASN A 2 3.92 82.50 -14.24
C ASN A 2 3.48 81.13 -14.69
N MET A 3 4.39 80.40 -15.38
CA MET A 3 4.19 78.97 -15.66
C MET A 3 4.62 78.14 -14.48
N LYS A 4 3.69 77.48 -13.83
CA LYS A 4 3.93 76.50 -12.78
C LYS A 4 4.42 75.18 -13.43
N ARG A 5 5.63 74.77 -13.08
CA ARG A 5 6.17 73.43 -13.43
C ARG A 5 5.48 72.39 -12.55
N LEU A 6 4.76 71.48 -13.17
CA LEU A 6 4.16 70.32 -12.52
C LEU A 6 5.18 69.18 -12.56
N SER A 7 5.80 68.84 -11.43
CA SER A 7 6.66 67.67 -11.30
C SER A 7 5.82 66.43 -11.12
N PHE A 8 5.89 65.51 -12.10
CA PHE A 8 5.33 64.20 -12.01
C PHE A 8 6.35 63.29 -11.24
N ILE A 9 5.99 62.89 -10.02
CA ILE A 9 6.72 61.85 -9.29
C ILE A 9 6.11 60.50 -9.74
N VAL A 10 6.86 59.72 -10.55
CA VAL A 10 6.53 58.37 -10.88
C VAL A 10 7.01 57.47 -9.74
N LEU A 11 6.07 57.00 -8.92
CA LEU A 11 6.34 56.02 -7.86
C LEU A 11 6.42 54.63 -8.51
N LEU A 12 7.64 54.12 -8.70
CA LEU A 12 7.85 52.78 -9.18
C LEU A 12 7.61 51.78 -8.03
N PHE A 13 6.44 51.14 -8.00
CA PHE A 13 6.20 50.01 -7.12
C PHE A 13 6.92 48.78 -7.69
N PHE A 14 8.05 48.44 -7.13
CA PHE A 14 8.63 47.11 -7.28
C PHE A 14 7.75 46.14 -6.50
N LEU A 15 6.85 45.45 -7.19
CA LEU A 15 6.24 44.24 -6.70
C LEU A 15 7.36 43.17 -6.61
N LEU A 16 7.97 43.03 -5.42
CA LEU A 16 8.71 41.83 -5.06
C LEU A 16 7.68 40.69 -5.01
N SER A 17 7.45 40.05 -6.16
CA SER A 17 6.86 38.73 -6.20
C SER A 17 7.90 37.80 -5.55
N CYS A 18 7.66 37.47 -4.28
CA CYS A 18 8.34 36.36 -3.65
C CYS A 18 7.82 35.10 -4.37
N GLU A 19 8.51 34.66 -5.41
CA GLU A 19 8.33 33.29 -5.91
C GLU A 19 8.70 32.37 -4.75
N GLN A 20 7.70 31.89 -4.02
CA GLN A 20 7.88 30.77 -3.13
C GLN A 20 8.28 29.60 -4.03
N THR A 21 9.53 29.20 -4.01
CA THR A 21 9.95 27.88 -4.53
C THR A 21 9.02 26.86 -3.94
N PRO A 22 8.38 25.99 -4.75
CA PRO A 22 7.54 24.92 -4.22
C PRO A 22 8.33 24.14 -3.17
N GLN A 23 7.82 24.10 -1.97
CA GLN A 23 8.45 23.30 -0.92
C GLN A 23 8.19 21.84 -1.28
N LEU A 24 9.25 21.03 -1.40
CA LEU A 24 9.13 19.59 -1.63
C LEU A 24 8.29 18.96 -0.51
N SER A 25 7.43 18.03 -0.86
CA SER A 25 6.75 17.18 0.12
C SER A 25 7.79 16.35 0.90
N ASP A 26 7.45 15.90 2.10
CA ASP A 26 8.33 15.01 2.85
C ASP A 26 8.65 13.73 2.08
N TYR A 27 7.69 13.23 1.30
CA TYR A 27 7.88 12.10 0.40
C TYR A 27 9.02 12.33 -0.62
N GLU A 28 9.04 13.49 -1.29
CA GLU A 28 10.08 13.87 -2.25
C GLU A 28 11.42 14.17 -1.56
N ARG A 29 11.37 14.84 -0.43
CA ARG A 29 12.56 15.19 0.39
C ARG A 29 13.30 13.95 0.88
N LEU A 30 12.59 12.90 1.25
CA LEU A 30 13.14 11.63 1.71
C LEU A 30 13.54 10.70 0.56
N GLY A 31 13.25 11.04 -0.70
CA GLY A 31 13.59 10.23 -1.86
C GLY A 31 12.85 8.89 -1.92
N LEU A 32 11.58 8.87 -1.50
CA LEU A 32 10.79 7.63 -1.39
C LEU A 32 10.18 7.16 -2.72
N GLU A 33 10.40 7.88 -3.81
CA GLU A 33 9.87 7.50 -5.12
C GLU A 33 10.46 6.16 -5.55
N GLU A 34 9.58 5.18 -5.77
CA GLU A 34 9.90 3.80 -6.17
C GLU A 34 10.91 3.09 -5.24
N ILE A 35 11.07 3.54 -4.00
CA ILE A 35 12.02 2.97 -3.06
C ILE A 35 11.76 1.47 -2.84
N THR A 36 12.84 0.69 -2.88
CA THR A 36 12.84 -0.76 -2.65
C THR A 36 13.02 -1.10 -1.16
N ILE A 37 12.81 -2.38 -0.82
CA ILE A 37 13.08 -2.87 0.56
C ILE A 37 14.55 -2.64 0.93
N ASP A 38 15.48 -2.98 0.04
CA ASP A 38 16.92 -2.83 0.33
C ASP A 38 17.29 -1.36 0.58
N GLU A 39 16.81 -0.44 -0.28
CA GLU A 39 17.06 1.00 -0.13
C GLU A 39 16.45 1.56 1.16
N LEU A 40 15.24 1.11 1.56
CA LEU A 40 14.67 1.46 2.85
C LEU A 40 15.57 1.00 4.01
N GLN A 41 16.03 -0.24 3.96
CA GLN A 41 16.89 -0.79 5.01
C GLN A 41 18.26 -0.09 5.03
N ASP A 42 18.79 0.30 3.87
CA ASP A 42 20.02 1.10 3.79
C ASP A 42 19.82 2.49 4.40
N GLY A 43 18.70 3.16 4.07
CA GLY A 43 18.37 4.47 4.62
C GLY A 43 18.19 4.44 6.14
N TYR A 44 17.54 3.42 6.70
CA TYR A 44 17.44 3.25 8.17
C TYR A 44 18.81 3.01 8.82
N ARG A 45 19.68 2.18 8.20
CA ARG A 45 21.04 1.92 8.74
C ARG A 45 21.97 3.14 8.67
N ASN A 46 21.80 3.94 7.64
CA ASN A 46 22.60 5.15 7.43
C ASN A 46 22.04 6.36 8.18
N GLU A 47 20.90 6.23 8.85
CA GLU A 47 20.18 7.33 9.52
C GLU A 47 19.77 8.46 8.54
N ASP A 48 19.52 8.12 7.27
CA ASP A 48 19.04 9.07 6.26
C ASP A 48 17.61 9.52 6.56
N PHE A 49 16.84 8.63 7.18
CA PHE A 49 15.47 8.85 7.66
C PHE A 49 15.08 7.82 8.73
N THR A 50 14.06 8.14 9.51
CA THR A 50 13.45 7.25 10.49
C THR A 50 12.24 6.50 9.91
N ILE A 51 11.85 5.39 10.55
CA ILE A 51 10.64 4.63 10.21
C ILE A 51 9.39 5.53 10.34
N ARG A 52 9.36 6.42 11.34
CA ARG A 52 8.28 7.39 11.53
C ARG A 52 8.18 8.39 10.39
N GLU A 53 9.30 8.94 9.93
CA GLU A 53 9.32 9.90 8.82
C GLU A 53 8.82 9.25 7.53
N VAL A 54 9.29 8.04 7.22
CA VAL A 54 8.82 7.27 6.06
C VAL A 54 7.32 6.98 6.17
N THR A 55 6.84 6.51 7.33
CA THR A 55 5.43 6.21 7.55
C THR A 55 4.56 7.47 7.41
N ALA A 56 5.00 8.60 8.00
CA ALA A 56 4.29 9.88 7.91
C ALA A 56 4.19 10.36 6.45
N ALA A 57 5.28 10.28 5.69
CA ALA A 57 5.31 10.68 4.29
C ALA A 57 4.35 9.84 3.41
N TYR A 58 4.26 8.53 3.64
CA TYR A 58 3.26 7.70 2.95
C TYR A 58 1.83 8.03 3.35
N LEU A 59 1.55 8.29 4.63
CA LEU A 59 0.21 8.67 5.09
C LEU A 59 -0.23 10.03 4.52
N GLU A 60 0.68 11.00 4.41
CA GLU A 60 0.44 12.28 3.75
C GLU A 60 0.12 12.07 2.26
N ARG A 61 0.94 11.29 1.55
CA ARG A 61 0.73 10.97 0.14
C ARG A 61 -0.59 10.23 -0.11
N ILE A 62 -0.98 9.31 0.77
CA ILE A 62 -2.29 8.66 0.72
C ILE A 62 -3.40 9.69 0.77
N ASN A 63 -3.31 10.66 1.68
CA ASN A 63 -4.30 11.73 1.78
C ASN A 63 -4.35 12.59 0.52
N GLU A 64 -3.21 12.94 -0.07
CA GLU A 64 -3.12 13.81 -1.25
C GLU A 64 -3.57 13.12 -2.54
N ILE A 65 -3.18 11.86 -2.74
CA ILE A 65 -3.34 11.17 -4.03
C ILE A 65 -4.58 10.25 -4.03
N ASP A 66 -4.80 9.51 -2.95
CA ASP A 66 -5.88 8.51 -2.89
C ASP A 66 -7.21 9.11 -2.46
N LYS A 67 -7.19 9.99 -1.45
CA LYS A 67 -8.42 10.57 -0.87
C LYS A 67 -8.80 11.90 -1.48
N ASN A 68 -7.83 12.71 -1.85
CA ASN A 68 -8.00 14.01 -2.49
C ASN A 68 -7.35 13.99 -3.89
N GLY A 69 -7.13 15.13 -4.51
CA GLY A 69 -6.48 15.26 -5.82
C GLY A 69 -7.03 14.27 -6.87
N PRO A 70 -6.22 13.36 -7.42
CA PRO A 70 -6.66 12.36 -8.40
C PRO A 70 -7.78 11.44 -7.88
N SER A 71 -7.85 11.25 -6.58
CA SER A 71 -8.84 10.40 -5.89
C SER A 71 -8.85 9.00 -6.50
N LEU A 72 -7.77 8.26 -6.31
CA LEU A 72 -7.59 6.92 -6.89
C LEU A 72 -8.58 5.90 -6.33
N ASN A 73 -9.10 6.13 -5.13
CA ASN A 73 -9.99 5.20 -4.40
C ASN A 73 -9.36 3.81 -4.21
N SER A 74 -8.04 3.75 -4.13
CA SER A 74 -7.32 2.48 -4.00
C SER A 74 -7.39 1.89 -2.59
N LEU A 75 -7.77 2.70 -1.59
CA LEU A 75 -7.79 2.29 -0.19
C LEU A 75 -9.18 2.46 0.44
N LEU A 76 -9.58 1.47 1.26
CA LEU A 76 -10.83 1.48 2.04
C LEU A 76 -10.61 1.98 3.47
N ALA A 77 -9.51 1.58 4.10
CA ALA A 77 -9.16 1.97 5.46
C ALA A 77 -7.68 2.31 5.56
N VAL A 78 -7.35 3.25 6.44
CA VAL A 78 -5.97 3.60 6.82
C VAL A 78 -5.81 3.24 8.29
N ASN A 79 -4.69 2.62 8.64
CA ASN A 79 -4.41 2.20 10.01
C ASN A 79 -4.12 3.40 10.90
N SER A 80 -5.00 3.66 11.84
CA SER A 80 -4.85 4.77 12.80
C SER A 80 -3.68 4.59 13.76
N GLN A 81 -3.17 3.37 13.92
CA GLN A 81 -2.05 3.04 14.80
C GLN A 81 -0.69 3.03 14.07
N ALA A 82 -0.66 3.27 12.75
CA ALA A 82 0.57 3.16 11.95
C ALA A 82 1.72 4.00 12.51
N MET A 83 1.43 5.23 12.96
CA MET A 83 2.45 6.12 13.53
C MET A 83 2.96 5.68 14.91
N GLU A 84 2.12 5.03 15.71
CA GLU A 84 2.51 4.47 17.01
C GLU A 84 3.40 3.24 16.81
N ILE A 85 3.01 2.35 15.88
CA ILE A 85 3.80 1.17 15.49
C ILE A 85 5.16 1.62 14.94
N ALA A 86 5.19 2.63 14.06
CA ALA A 86 6.43 3.16 13.51
C ALA A 86 7.37 3.70 14.60
N ALA A 87 6.82 4.40 15.61
CA ALA A 87 7.61 4.91 16.73
C ALA A 87 8.19 3.79 17.62
N GLU A 88 7.47 2.68 17.76
CA GLU A 88 7.98 1.51 18.49
C GLU A 88 9.12 0.84 17.74
N LEU A 89 8.97 0.65 16.42
CA LEU A 89 10.00 0.04 15.59
C LEU A 89 11.26 0.93 15.49
N ASP A 90 11.13 2.25 15.44
CA ASP A 90 12.27 3.17 15.54
C ASP A 90 13.05 2.97 16.84
N ARG A 91 12.34 2.83 17.96
CA ARG A 91 12.96 2.59 19.25
C ARG A 91 13.70 1.25 19.30
N GLU A 92 13.08 0.17 18.77
CA GLU A 92 13.74 -1.12 18.65
C GLU A 92 15.02 -1.03 17.83
N LEU A 93 14.98 -0.30 16.70
CA LEU A 93 16.14 -0.10 15.83
C LEU A 93 17.28 0.65 16.57
N GLN A 94 16.93 1.71 17.33
CA GLN A 94 17.88 2.47 18.15
C GLN A 94 18.51 1.61 19.27
N GLU A 95 17.79 0.61 19.78
CA GLU A 95 18.26 -0.35 20.75
C GLU A 95 19.06 -1.52 20.12
N GLY A 96 19.23 -1.50 18.79
CA GLY A 96 19.93 -2.54 18.03
C GLY A 96 19.12 -3.82 17.80
N SER A 97 17.79 -3.74 17.93
CA SER A 97 16.85 -4.86 17.86
C SER A 97 16.03 -4.84 16.56
N SER A 98 16.67 -5.03 15.39
CA SER A 98 15.95 -5.20 14.13
C SER A 98 15.27 -6.57 14.05
N ARG A 99 14.02 -6.61 13.59
CA ARG A 99 13.26 -7.85 13.36
C ARG A 99 13.56 -8.51 12.00
N GLY A 100 14.49 -7.96 11.21
CA GLY A 100 14.87 -8.47 9.90
C GLY A 100 14.62 -7.49 8.76
N ILE A 101 14.64 -8.02 7.53
CA ILE A 101 14.60 -7.21 6.30
C ILE A 101 13.26 -6.48 6.09
N LEU A 102 12.18 -6.90 6.74
CA LEU A 102 10.88 -6.21 6.67
C LEU A 102 10.67 -5.21 7.81
N HIS A 103 11.63 -5.02 8.70
CA HIS A 103 11.52 -4.09 9.83
C HIS A 103 11.31 -2.65 9.35
N GLY A 104 10.16 -2.06 9.71
CA GLY A 104 9.79 -0.71 9.30
C GLY A 104 9.29 -0.55 7.86
N VAL A 105 9.06 -1.64 7.12
CA VAL A 105 8.58 -1.58 5.74
C VAL A 105 7.07 -1.35 5.70
N PRO A 106 6.57 -0.24 5.07
CA PRO A 106 5.14 0.01 4.94
C PRO A 106 4.49 -0.88 3.87
N ILE A 107 3.40 -1.56 4.26
CA ILE A 107 2.68 -2.54 3.42
C ILE A 107 1.18 -2.24 3.41
N ILE A 108 0.55 -2.42 2.23
CA ILE A 108 -0.89 -2.36 2.04
C ILE A 108 -1.43 -3.78 1.80
N LEU A 109 -2.52 -4.14 2.46
CA LEU A 109 -3.16 -5.45 2.32
C LEU A 109 -4.49 -5.33 1.60
N LYS A 110 -4.78 -6.23 0.67
CA LYS A 110 -6.13 -6.34 0.08
C LYS A 110 -7.17 -6.58 1.16
N ASP A 111 -8.33 -5.96 1.03
CA ASP A 111 -9.35 -5.90 2.09
C ASP A 111 -10.13 -7.21 2.31
N ASN A 112 -9.70 -8.30 1.74
CA ASN A 112 -10.20 -9.66 2.06
C ASN A 112 -9.20 -10.45 2.93
N ILE A 113 -8.13 -9.81 3.43
CA ILE A 113 -7.12 -10.39 4.32
C ILE A 113 -7.39 -9.87 5.73
N ASP A 114 -7.58 -10.76 6.69
CA ASP A 114 -7.96 -10.42 8.05
C ASP A 114 -6.85 -9.68 8.82
N THR A 115 -7.26 -8.58 9.49
CA THR A 115 -6.44 -7.83 10.44
C THR A 115 -7.27 -7.47 11.67
N VAL A 116 -6.72 -7.61 12.88
CA VAL A 116 -7.45 -7.33 14.13
C VAL A 116 -7.67 -5.84 14.39
N ASP A 117 -6.91 -4.98 13.74
CA ASP A 117 -6.88 -3.53 13.95
C ASP A 117 -7.61 -2.72 12.86
N MET A 118 -8.07 -3.39 11.80
CA MET A 118 -8.86 -2.77 10.73
C MET A 118 -9.96 -3.72 10.24
N PRO A 119 -11.07 -3.18 9.69
CA PRO A 119 -12.11 -4.01 9.12
C PRO A 119 -11.63 -4.91 7.99
N THR A 120 -12.24 -6.09 7.84
CA THR A 120 -12.13 -6.96 6.66
C THR A 120 -13.51 -7.16 6.10
N ILE A 121 -13.80 -6.53 4.98
CA ILE A 121 -15.16 -6.35 4.45
C ILE A 121 -15.31 -6.74 2.98
N ALA A 122 -14.23 -7.16 2.31
CA ALA A 122 -14.22 -7.51 0.88
C ALA A 122 -14.85 -6.42 -0.02
N GLY A 123 -14.74 -5.15 0.38
CA GLY A 123 -15.32 -3.99 -0.29
C GLY A 123 -16.85 -3.87 -0.16
N SER A 124 -17.51 -4.77 0.57
CA SER A 124 -18.97 -4.88 0.62
C SER A 124 -19.57 -4.11 1.80
N ARG A 125 -20.57 -3.26 1.52
CA ARG A 125 -21.36 -2.59 2.56
C ARG A 125 -22.07 -3.57 3.50
N PHE A 126 -22.34 -4.79 3.04
CA PHE A 126 -22.95 -5.82 3.89
C PHE A 126 -22.05 -6.22 5.06
N MET A 127 -20.71 -6.11 4.88
CA MET A 127 -19.71 -6.44 5.90
C MET A 127 -19.18 -5.21 6.64
N GLU A 128 -19.77 -4.04 6.43
CA GLU A 128 -19.32 -2.80 7.07
C GLU A 128 -19.25 -2.94 8.59
N GLY A 129 -18.08 -2.59 9.16
CA GLY A 129 -17.81 -2.73 10.60
C GLY A 129 -17.38 -4.14 11.04
N SER A 130 -17.23 -5.11 10.13
CA SER A 130 -16.71 -6.44 10.45
C SER A 130 -15.21 -6.37 10.75
N ILE A 131 -14.84 -6.53 12.02
CA ILE A 131 -13.44 -6.59 12.47
C ILE A 131 -13.14 -8.03 12.88
N PRO A 132 -12.12 -8.68 12.25
CA PRO A 132 -11.69 -10.02 12.60
C PRO A 132 -11.19 -10.11 14.04
N GLN A 133 -11.36 -11.25 14.68
CA GLN A 133 -10.85 -11.51 16.02
C GLN A 133 -9.37 -11.96 16.03
N ARG A 134 -8.85 -12.31 14.86
CA ARG A 134 -7.49 -12.81 14.66
C ARG A 134 -6.95 -12.33 13.33
N ASP A 135 -5.66 -12.02 13.29
CA ASP A 135 -4.94 -11.74 12.05
C ASP A 135 -4.90 -12.97 11.13
N ALA A 136 -4.86 -12.76 9.83
CA ALA A 136 -4.45 -13.79 8.89
C ALA A 136 -3.02 -14.25 9.19
N TYR A 137 -2.66 -15.49 8.84
CA TYR A 137 -1.32 -16.02 9.09
C TYR A 137 -0.22 -15.12 8.52
N ILE A 138 -0.37 -14.68 7.27
CA ILE A 138 0.61 -13.79 6.64
C ILE A 138 0.72 -12.43 7.37
N VAL A 139 -0.36 -11.97 8.00
CA VAL A 139 -0.37 -10.73 8.78
C VAL A 139 0.37 -10.92 10.11
N GLU A 140 0.16 -12.05 10.79
CA GLU A 140 0.94 -12.43 11.97
C GLU A 140 2.44 -12.43 11.63
N ARG A 141 2.83 -13.06 10.52
CA ARG A 141 4.23 -13.11 10.04
C ARG A 141 4.79 -11.72 9.71
N LEU A 142 4.02 -10.87 9.03
CA LEU A 142 4.42 -9.51 8.73
C LEU A 142 4.72 -8.70 10.01
N ARG A 143 3.83 -8.78 11.01
CA ARG A 143 4.02 -8.08 12.29
C ARG A 143 5.21 -8.62 13.08
N GLU A 144 5.40 -9.93 13.11
CA GLU A 144 6.57 -10.56 13.72
C GLU A 144 7.88 -10.03 13.12
N LYS A 145 7.89 -9.78 11.82
CA LYS A 145 9.05 -9.26 11.07
C LYS A 145 9.15 -7.73 11.06
N GLY A 146 8.26 -7.05 11.79
CA GLY A 146 8.27 -5.59 11.95
C GLY A 146 7.77 -4.81 10.73
N ALA A 147 7.02 -5.44 9.82
CA ALA A 147 6.34 -4.69 8.77
C ALA A 147 5.19 -3.84 9.32
N ILE A 148 4.94 -2.68 8.72
CA ILE A 148 3.87 -1.77 9.12
C ILE A 148 2.71 -1.91 8.13
N ILE A 149 1.59 -2.45 8.59
CA ILE A 149 0.37 -2.50 7.78
C ILE A 149 -0.30 -1.14 7.88
N ILE A 150 -0.12 -0.31 6.82
CA ILE A 150 -0.58 1.09 6.83
C ILE A 150 -2.02 1.26 6.34
N ALA A 151 -2.53 0.32 5.53
CA ALA A 151 -3.88 0.45 4.97
C ALA A 151 -4.45 -0.89 4.46
N LYS A 152 -5.79 -0.89 4.25
CA LYS A 152 -6.53 -1.94 3.54
C LYS A 152 -6.91 -1.44 2.15
N ALA A 153 -6.53 -2.20 1.12
CA ALA A 153 -6.77 -1.85 -0.27
C ALA A 153 -8.18 -2.21 -0.73
N ASN A 154 -8.79 -1.28 -1.47
CA ASN A 154 -10.03 -1.52 -2.20
C ASN A 154 -9.85 -2.62 -3.25
N LEU A 155 -10.93 -3.29 -3.61
CA LEU A 155 -10.90 -4.45 -4.51
C LEU A 155 -12.18 -4.48 -5.34
N SER A 156 -12.21 -5.31 -6.35
CA SER A 156 -13.50 -5.69 -6.91
C SER A 156 -14.30 -6.40 -5.83
N GLU A 157 -15.52 -5.95 -5.53
CA GLU A 157 -16.33 -6.46 -4.43
C GLU A 157 -16.40 -7.99 -4.45
N TRP A 158 -16.16 -8.65 -3.29
CA TRP A 158 -16.05 -10.10 -3.15
C TRP A 158 -15.11 -10.75 -4.17
N ALA A 159 -14.02 -10.05 -4.53
CA ALA A 159 -13.05 -10.51 -5.52
C ALA A 159 -13.67 -10.90 -6.89
N ASN A 160 -14.73 -10.18 -7.33
CA ASN A 160 -15.56 -10.45 -8.52
C ASN A 160 -16.45 -11.70 -8.43
N PHE A 161 -16.52 -12.36 -7.30
CA PHE A 161 -17.20 -13.64 -7.21
C PHE A 161 -18.71 -13.53 -6.98
N HIS A 162 -19.22 -12.38 -6.49
CA HIS A 162 -20.63 -12.23 -6.13
C HIS A 162 -21.60 -12.14 -7.32
N SER A 163 -21.13 -11.83 -8.53
CA SER A 163 -21.97 -11.64 -9.71
C SER A 163 -21.18 -11.81 -11.01
N SER A 164 -21.82 -12.37 -12.03
CA SER A 164 -21.31 -12.39 -13.42
C SER A 164 -21.29 -10.99 -14.07
N PHE A 165 -21.93 -10.01 -13.45
CA PHE A 165 -21.95 -8.60 -13.90
C PHE A 165 -21.06 -7.69 -13.02
N SER A 166 -20.20 -8.26 -12.17
CA SER A 166 -19.29 -7.47 -11.36
C SER A 166 -18.29 -6.70 -12.22
N SER A 167 -17.95 -5.49 -11.82
CA SER A 167 -16.96 -4.65 -12.47
C SER A 167 -15.63 -4.73 -11.76
N SER A 168 -14.54 -4.95 -12.49
CA SER A 168 -13.21 -4.97 -11.90
C SER A 168 -12.84 -3.62 -11.28
N GLY A 169 -12.33 -3.66 -10.05
CA GLY A 169 -11.94 -2.49 -9.28
C GLY A 169 -13.08 -1.68 -8.68
N TRP A 170 -14.33 -2.15 -8.78
CA TRP A 170 -15.47 -1.49 -8.14
C TRP A 170 -15.92 -2.24 -6.89
N SER A 171 -16.24 -1.49 -5.85
CA SER A 171 -16.88 -2.01 -4.66
C SER A 171 -18.02 -1.09 -4.20
N SER A 172 -19.04 -1.66 -3.54
CA SER A 172 -20.18 -0.88 -3.04
C SER A 172 -19.78 0.10 -1.92
N LEU A 173 -18.70 -0.19 -1.20
CA LEU A 173 -18.19 0.68 -0.15
C LEU A 173 -17.24 1.76 -0.68
N GLY A 174 -16.25 1.37 -1.51
CA GLY A 174 -15.18 2.27 -1.97
C GLY A 174 -15.41 2.90 -3.34
N GLY A 175 -16.41 2.42 -4.10
CA GLY A 175 -16.57 2.85 -5.50
C GLY A 175 -15.49 2.30 -6.41
N GLN A 176 -15.27 2.95 -7.56
CA GLN A 176 -14.32 2.52 -8.59
C GLN A 176 -12.90 2.96 -8.26
N VAL A 177 -11.98 2.00 -8.18
CA VAL A 177 -10.52 2.24 -8.19
C VAL A 177 -10.11 2.74 -9.57
N LYS A 178 -9.24 3.73 -9.63
CA LYS A 178 -8.72 4.30 -10.87
C LYS A 178 -7.30 3.79 -11.16
N ASN A 179 -6.97 3.72 -12.45
CA ASN A 179 -5.60 3.45 -12.87
C ASN A 179 -4.75 4.73 -12.72
N PRO A 180 -3.58 4.71 -12.04
CA PRO A 180 -2.77 5.92 -11.81
C PRO A 180 -2.21 6.56 -13.08
N PHE A 181 -1.97 5.78 -14.14
CA PHE A 181 -1.45 6.30 -15.41
C PHE A 181 -2.53 6.95 -16.27
N GLU A 182 -3.77 6.49 -16.15
CA GLU A 182 -4.91 6.99 -16.92
C GLU A 182 -6.17 6.88 -16.04
N LEU A 183 -6.55 7.97 -15.39
CA LEU A 183 -7.62 8.01 -14.39
C LEU A 183 -9.00 7.61 -14.92
N SER A 184 -9.21 7.65 -16.24
CA SER A 184 -10.44 7.18 -16.90
C SER A 184 -10.47 5.67 -17.13
N ARG A 185 -9.35 4.97 -16.93
CA ARG A 185 -9.21 3.54 -17.16
C ARG A 185 -9.45 2.73 -15.90
N ASN A 186 -9.98 1.54 -16.11
CA ASN A 186 -10.11 0.51 -15.09
C ASN A 186 -8.72 -0.08 -14.77
N PRO A 187 -8.31 -0.20 -13.49
CA PRO A 187 -7.02 -0.75 -13.08
C PRO A 187 -6.97 -2.28 -13.16
N CYS A 188 -8.02 -2.93 -13.70
CA CYS A 188 -8.24 -4.36 -13.60
C CYS A 188 -8.48 -4.81 -12.14
N GLY A 189 -8.53 -6.11 -11.87
CA GLY A 189 -8.81 -6.65 -10.53
C GLY A 189 -8.69 -8.17 -10.47
N SER A 190 -9.03 -8.75 -9.32
CA SER A 190 -9.75 -8.11 -8.19
C SER A 190 -8.86 -7.34 -7.21
N SER A 191 -7.53 -7.52 -7.18
CA SER A 191 -6.61 -6.77 -6.32
C SER A 191 -6.32 -5.36 -6.90
N ALA A 192 -7.38 -4.65 -7.28
CA ALA A 192 -7.33 -3.37 -7.99
C ALA A 192 -6.61 -2.29 -7.17
N GLY A 193 -7.00 -2.15 -5.90
CA GLY A 193 -6.41 -1.16 -5.00
C GLY A 193 -4.96 -1.47 -4.66
N SER A 194 -4.61 -2.75 -4.45
CA SER A 194 -3.21 -3.15 -4.21
C SER A 194 -2.30 -2.75 -5.37
N GLY A 195 -2.71 -3.03 -6.63
CA GLY A 195 -1.95 -2.65 -7.82
C GLY A 195 -1.87 -1.14 -8.00
N SER A 196 -2.99 -0.44 -7.91
CA SER A 196 -3.06 1.02 -8.07
C SER A 196 -2.25 1.75 -6.98
N ALA A 197 -2.34 1.31 -5.73
CA ALA A 197 -1.62 1.92 -4.61
C ALA A 197 -0.10 1.82 -4.75
N VAL A 198 0.44 0.64 -5.09
CA VAL A 198 1.88 0.45 -5.30
C VAL A 198 2.38 1.24 -6.50
N SER A 199 1.63 1.23 -7.60
CA SER A 199 1.94 2.00 -8.80
C SER A 199 1.97 3.52 -8.55
N ALA A 200 1.08 4.00 -7.67
CA ALA A 200 1.05 5.42 -7.27
C ALA A 200 2.01 5.75 -6.13
N ASN A 201 2.84 4.80 -5.71
CA ASN A 201 3.77 4.98 -4.59
C ASN A 201 3.07 5.37 -3.27
N LEU A 202 1.97 4.71 -2.92
CA LEU A 202 1.27 4.91 -1.65
C LEU A 202 1.78 4.01 -0.53
N ALA A 203 2.63 3.05 -0.86
CA ALA A 203 3.40 2.20 0.03
C ALA A 203 4.59 1.60 -0.74
N THR A 204 5.51 1.00 -0.01
CA THR A 204 6.62 0.25 -0.63
C THR A 204 6.10 -1.00 -1.33
N LEU A 205 5.17 -1.71 -0.71
CA LEU A 205 4.67 -3.03 -1.12
C LEU A 205 3.16 -3.12 -0.91
N ALA A 206 2.52 -4.06 -1.63
CA ALA A 206 1.19 -4.54 -1.31
C ALA A 206 1.07 -6.05 -1.44
N ILE A 207 0.04 -6.60 -0.81
CA ILE A 207 -0.36 -8.00 -0.96
C ILE A 207 -1.75 -8.05 -1.59
N GLY A 208 -1.87 -8.86 -2.63
CA GLY A 208 -3.12 -9.21 -3.28
C GLY A 208 -3.54 -10.64 -3.01
N THR A 209 -4.70 -11.03 -3.54
CA THR A 209 -5.16 -12.42 -3.56
C THR A 209 -5.64 -12.80 -4.95
N GLU A 210 -5.44 -14.04 -5.34
CA GLU A 210 -5.83 -14.51 -6.66
C GLU A 210 -6.39 -15.92 -6.62
N THR A 211 -7.58 -16.06 -7.19
CA THR A 211 -8.13 -17.34 -7.61
C THR A 211 -7.75 -17.59 -9.07
N ASN A 212 -8.00 -16.59 -9.93
CA ASN A 212 -7.69 -16.63 -11.37
C ASN A 212 -7.50 -15.19 -11.88
N GLY A 213 -6.26 -14.76 -12.10
CA GLY A 213 -5.90 -13.46 -12.68
C GLY A 213 -5.89 -12.28 -11.68
N SER A 214 -6.36 -12.45 -10.45
CA SER A 214 -6.64 -11.32 -9.54
C SER A 214 -5.41 -10.64 -8.91
N ILE A 215 -4.20 -11.15 -9.11
CA ILE A 215 -2.93 -10.50 -8.83
C ILE A 215 -2.27 -10.09 -10.15
N VAL A 216 -2.12 -11.05 -11.06
CA VAL A 216 -1.31 -10.84 -12.27
C VAL A 216 -1.94 -9.84 -13.24
N TRP A 217 -3.27 -9.80 -13.37
CA TRP A 217 -3.94 -8.84 -14.26
C TRP A 217 -3.86 -7.39 -13.75
N PRO A 218 -4.24 -7.08 -12.49
CA PRO A 218 -4.07 -5.71 -12.00
C PRO A 218 -2.60 -5.30 -11.89
N SER A 219 -1.67 -6.23 -11.66
CA SER A 219 -0.23 -5.92 -11.73
C SER A 219 0.18 -5.48 -13.13
N GLY A 220 -0.19 -6.22 -14.17
CA GLY A 220 0.07 -5.84 -15.55
C GLY A 220 -0.59 -4.52 -15.95
N ALA A 221 -1.84 -4.29 -15.53
CA ALA A 221 -2.57 -3.06 -15.84
C ALA A 221 -2.01 -1.80 -15.15
N ASN A 222 -1.36 -1.97 -14.01
CA ASN A 222 -0.79 -0.87 -13.22
C ASN A 222 0.75 -0.81 -13.28
N GLY A 223 1.40 -1.59 -14.16
CA GLY A 223 2.84 -1.51 -14.39
C GLY A 223 3.69 -1.99 -13.20
N VAL A 224 3.21 -2.93 -12.40
CA VAL A 224 3.91 -3.49 -11.24
C VAL A 224 4.16 -5.00 -11.40
N VAL A 225 5.06 -5.56 -10.61
CA VAL A 225 5.34 -6.99 -10.53
C VAL A 225 4.32 -7.64 -9.62
N GLY A 226 3.60 -8.64 -10.12
CA GLY A 226 2.70 -9.46 -9.30
C GLY A 226 3.02 -10.94 -9.47
N ILE A 227 3.08 -11.67 -8.37
CA ILE A 227 3.31 -13.11 -8.40
C ILE A 227 2.12 -13.82 -7.75
N LYS A 228 1.51 -14.74 -8.49
CA LYS A 228 0.62 -15.73 -7.92
C LYS A 228 1.45 -16.95 -7.54
N PRO A 229 1.74 -17.17 -6.25
CA PRO A 229 2.52 -18.34 -5.84
C PRO A 229 1.76 -19.64 -6.09
N THR A 230 2.50 -20.75 -6.03
CA THR A 230 1.88 -22.07 -5.92
C THR A 230 1.01 -22.14 -4.66
N VAL A 231 -0.18 -22.72 -4.79
CA VAL A 231 -1.11 -22.89 -3.66
C VAL A 231 -0.41 -23.61 -2.50
N GLY A 232 -0.45 -23.01 -1.32
CA GLY A 232 0.19 -23.51 -0.11
C GLY A 232 1.62 -22.98 0.12
N LEU A 233 2.22 -22.21 -0.80
CA LEU A 233 3.50 -21.53 -0.49
C LEU A 233 3.31 -20.48 0.61
N TRP A 234 2.24 -19.70 0.53
CA TRP A 234 1.72 -18.88 1.60
C TRP A 234 0.41 -19.46 2.12
N SER A 235 0.13 -19.25 3.41
CA SER A 235 -1.12 -19.70 4.03
C SER A 235 -2.27 -18.78 3.68
N ARG A 236 -3.41 -19.39 3.35
CA ARG A 236 -4.70 -18.70 3.14
C ARG A 236 -5.52 -18.58 4.43
N GLY A 237 -4.94 -18.97 5.58
CA GLY A 237 -5.58 -18.87 6.89
C GLY A 237 -5.88 -17.42 7.27
N GLY A 238 -7.19 -17.07 7.38
CA GLY A 238 -7.65 -15.71 7.63
C GLY A 238 -7.82 -14.86 6.35
N ILE A 239 -8.00 -15.52 5.19
CA ILE A 239 -8.34 -14.86 3.93
C ILE A 239 -9.73 -15.30 3.51
N ILE A 240 -10.59 -14.36 3.11
CA ILE A 240 -11.95 -14.69 2.61
C ILE A 240 -11.81 -15.57 1.37
N PRO A 241 -12.34 -16.83 1.40
CA PRO A 241 -12.09 -17.82 0.37
C PRO A 241 -13.02 -17.68 -0.84
N ILE A 242 -12.56 -18.16 -2.00
CA ILE A 242 -13.34 -18.41 -3.19
C ILE A 242 -13.21 -19.89 -3.59
N SER A 243 -12.00 -20.39 -3.78
CA SER A 243 -11.71 -21.73 -4.27
C SER A 243 -10.58 -22.39 -3.49
N TYR A 244 -10.88 -23.47 -2.82
CA TYR A 244 -9.89 -24.22 -2.06
C TYR A 244 -8.69 -24.71 -2.89
N THR A 245 -8.89 -24.98 -4.18
CA THR A 245 -7.87 -25.58 -5.05
C THR A 245 -7.01 -24.56 -5.80
N THR A 246 -7.45 -23.30 -5.89
CA THR A 246 -6.79 -22.31 -6.74
C THR A 246 -6.44 -21.02 -6.05
N ASP A 247 -7.04 -20.71 -4.89
CA ASP A 247 -6.75 -19.48 -4.17
C ASP A 247 -5.31 -19.45 -3.68
N SER A 248 -4.69 -18.29 -3.83
CA SER A 248 -3.43 -17.91 -3.19
C SER A 248 -3.41 -16.41 -2.94
N ASP A 249 -2.66 -16.00 -1.99
CA ASP A 249 -2.20 -14.63 -1.77
C ASP A 249 -0.80 -14.48 -2.36
N GLY A 250 -0.39 -13.23 -2.62
CA GLY A 250 0.91 -13.00 -3.22
C GLY A 250 1.29 -11.53 -3.30
N PRO A 251 2.60 -11.26 -3.54
CA PRO A 251 3.15 -9.93 -3.61
C PRO A 251 2.70 -9.16 -4.85
N MET A 252 2.47 -7.86 -4.66
CA MET A 252 2.31 -6.85 -5.70
C MET A 252 3.28 -5.71 -5.38
N VAL A 253 4.33 -5.58 -6.17
CA VAL A 253 5.52 -4.78 -5.84
C VAL A 253 6.12 -4.15 -7.09
N ARG A 254 7.11 -3.26 -6.95
CA ARG A 254 7.75 -2.63 -8.11
C ARG A 254 8.91 -3.44 -8.68
N THR A 255 9.60 -4.22 -7.87
CA THR A 255 10.76 -5.01 -8.32
C THR A 255 10.60 -6.51 -8.09
N VAL A 256 11.23 -7.33 -8.95
CA VAL A 256 11.26 -8.79 -8.78
C VAL A 256 11.98 -9.18 -7.49
N ARG A 257 12.98 -8.38 -7.07
CA ARG A 257 13.73 -8.62 -5.84
C ARG A 257 12.85 -8.46 -4.60
N ASP A 258 12.04 -7.40 -4.53
CA ASP A 258 11.09 -7.21 -3.43
C ASP A 258 10.04 -8.34 -3.39
N ALA A 259 9.59 -8.81 -4.57
CA ALA A 259 8.70 -9.96 -4.63
C ALA A 259 9.35 -11.23 -4.05
N ALA A 260 10.60 -11.48 -4.39
CA ALA A 260 11.35 -12.65 -3.89
C ALA A 260 11.59 -12.57 -2.37
N ILE A 261 11.90 -11.38 -1.85
CA ILE A 261 12.04 -11.15 -0.41
C ILE A 261 10.73 -11.49 0.31
N LEU A 262 9.59 -10.91 -0.13
CA LEU A 262 8.30 -11.20 0.48
C LEU A 262 7.94 -12.69 0.39
N LEU A 263 8.18 -13.33 -0.76
CA LEU A 263 7.90 -14.76 -0.93
C LEU A 263 8.62 -15.61 0.11
N GLY A 264 9.90 -15.34 0.35
CA GLY A 264 10.68 -16.08 1.34
C GLY A 264 10.26 -15.78 2.78
N GLU A 265 10.01 -14.48 3.08
CA GLU A 265 9.72 -14.04 4.44
C GLU A 265 8.36 -14.51 4.98
N LEU A 266 7.36 -14.75 4.11
CA LEU A 266 6.01 -15.13 4.52
C LEU A 266 5.68 -16.60 4.31
N ALA A 267 6.55 -17.36 3.65
CA ALA A 267 6.37 -18.80 3.48
C ALA A 267 6.49 -19.55 4.81
N GLY A 268 5.69 -20.59 4.99
CA GLY A 268 5.72 -21.42 6.20
C GLY A 268 4.46 -22.24 6.40
N ALA A 269 4.54 -23.24 7.28
CA ALA A 269 3.39 -24.07 7.65
C ALA A 269 2.42 -23.32 8.57
N ASP A 270 1.13 -23.50 8.30
CA ASP A 270 0.02 -23.00 9.12
C ASP A 270 -1.03 -24.10 9.32
N GLU A 271 -1.31 -24.46 10.54
CA GLU A 271 -2.34 -25.47 10.88
C GLU A 271 -3.74 -25.12 10.34
N ARG A 272 -4.00 -23.85 10.01
CA ARG A 272 -5.25 -23.38 9.42
C ARG A 272 -5.36 -23.66 7.93
N ASP A 273 -4.25 -23.99 7.25
CA ASP A 273 -4.18 -24.30 5.82
C ASP A 273 -3.29 -25.51 5.55
N ALA A 274 -3.86 -26.69 5.54
CA ALA A 274 -3.14 -27.95 5.31
C ALA A 274 -2.36 -28.00 3.98
N LYS A 275 -2.64 -27.07 3.04
CA LYS A 275 -1.86 -26.97 1.81
C LYS A 275 -0.44 -26.46 2.04
N THR A 276 -0.20 -25.78 3.15
CA THR A 276 1.14 -25.30 3.49
C THR A 276 2.09 -26.42 3.90
N ASP A 277 1.60 -27.57 4.31
CA ASP A 277 2.43 -28.73 4.65
C ASP A 277 3.21 -29.24 3.41
N GLU A 278 2.63 -29.08 2.20
CA GLU A 278 3.23 -29.48 0.94
C GLU A 278 4.43 -28.57 0.55
N ALA A 279 4.48 -27.34 1.07
CA ALA A 279 5.53 -26.35 0.80
C ALA A 279 6.73 -26.44 1.74
N VAL A 280 6.58 -27.10 2.89
CA VAL A 280 7.67 -27.28 3.87
C VAL A 280 8.85 -27.98 3.24
N GLY A 281 10.01 -27.32 3.22
CA GLY A 281 11.27 -27.84 2.63
C GLY A 281 11.51 -27.38 1.19
N HIS A 282 10.64 -26.57 0.60
CA HIS A 282 10.82 -25.98 -0.72
C HIS A 282 11.13 -24.46 -0.67
N VAL A 283 11.34 -23.92 0.52
CA VAL A 283 11.64 -22.49 0.80
C VAL A 283 13.03 -22.36 1.42
#